data_00dbf79f7edd2b09b8dab06fb07210c8
#
_entry.id   00dbf79f7edd2b09b8dab06fb07210c8
#
_cell.length_a   1.000
_cell.length_b   1.000
_cell.length_c   1.000
_cell.angle_alpha   90.00
_cell.angle_beta   90.00
_cell.angle_gamma   90.00
#
_symmetry.space_group_name_H-M   'P 1'
#
loop_
_entity.id
_entity.type
_entity.pdbx_description
1 polymer ?
#
loop_
_entity_poly.entity_id
_entity_poly.type
_entity_poly.pdbx_seq_one_letter_code
_entity_poly.pdbx_strand_id
1 'polypeptide(L)'
;MADESAREPTSVATSSGPQVDGDRPVNAPTRKTGPHLIFRLALIVTAIAAAILLTPWVRRMLHTVSTDDAYVNGHVTFVAPRVPGQVSRVLVEDNNRVKKGDLLVELDKTPYQLQVDISGAALGTAKANLVAAIAAARGIEGQMRSLRFALERSIESVNDRIELLKAKAATLDAQKAQMTLAQSDYERALKTGDSGGLSQEEIDHRKQAVQVAQAKVAEALQNVHEIRASLGLSVQPEQGRPLTDVPANLDQTFSAVREAQAQLIQVAAQMGIVSSFEHSPREMLADFKKRAPDGNIDTIYNELLMQAPSVKQAEARVLEAQRQLEQAKLNLSYCDVIAEIDGVVTRRNVNPGNNVVVGQSLMAVRSLTEIWVDANFKETQLSYLRIGQTATLDVDMYGDTHRFKGRITGFTMGTGSTLALLPAENATGNFVKVVQRLPVRIELIDYDPEEFPLFVGLSVTPTVFIDQPATGPDAGRVLQPSIQTPLPEGRGAGVESAK
;
A
#
# COMPACT_ATOMS: atom_id res chain seq x y z
N MET A 1 -76.89 -40.34 -15.64
CA MET A 1 -78.04 -40.28 -14.73
C MET A 1 -78.24 -38.79 -14.56
N ALA A 2 -79.15 -38.22 -15.42
CA ALA A 2 -80.61 -38.04 -15.25
C ALA A 2 -80.81 -36.86 -14.28
N ASP A 3 -81.49 -35.80 -14.48
CA ASP A 3 -82.54 -35.47 -15.43
C ASP A 3 -82.99 -34.08 -15.00
N GLU A 4 -83.14 -33.15 -15.94
CA GLU A 4 -84.48 -32.65 -16.41
C GLU A 4 -85.18 -31.77 -15.34
N SER A 5 -85.84 -30.65 -15.59
CA SER A 5 -86.48 -30.04 -16.76
C SER A 5 -87.08 -28.71 -16.27
N ALA A 6 -86.99 -27.67 -17.02
CA ALA A 6 -88.01 -27.11 -17.92
C ALA A 6 -89.31 -26.55 -17.24
N ARG A 7 -89.60 -25.27 -17.46
CA ARG A 7 -90.65 -24.76 -18.30
C ARG A 7 -91.08 -23.33 -17.92
N GLU A 8 -91.00 -22.47 -18.89
CA GLU A 8 -92.03 -21.37 -19.10
C GLU A 8 -93.42 -21.93 -19.26
N PRO A 9 -94.54 -21.18 -19.20
CA PRO A 9 -94.81 -20.14 -20.20
C PRO A 9 -95.73 -18.98 -19.74
N THR A 10 -95.72 -17.89 -20.45
CA THR A 10 -96.66 -17.26 -21.39
C THR A 10 -98.03 -16.76 -20.89
N SER A 11 -98.30 -15.54 -21.28
CA SER A 11 -99.45 -14.96 -22.03
C SER A 11 -100.43 -14.12 -21.23
N VAL A 12 -100.73 -13.05 -21.70
CA VAL A 12 -101.55 -12.46 -22.74
C VAL A 12 -102.65 -11.55 -22.16
N ALA A 13 -102.58 -10.28 -22.56
CA ALA A 13 -103.61 -9.41 -23.22
C ALA A 13 -105.00 -9.23 -22.58
N THR A 14 -105.53 -8.08 -22.54
CA THR A 14 -106.44 -7.37 -23.43
C THR A 14 -107.23 -6.35 -22.60
N SER A 15 -107.25 -5.14 -22.95
CA SER A 15 -108.17 -4.34 -23.84
C SER A 15 -109.24 -3.54 -23.11
N SER A 16 -109.42 -2.40 -23.69
CA SER A 16 -110.60 -1.58 -23.98
C SER A 16 -110.98 -0.45 -23.03
N GLY A 17 -111.01 0.70 -23.67
CA GLY A 17 -111.64 1.94 -23.27
C GLY A 17 -113.15 1.86 -23.41
N PRO A 18 -114.07 2.87 -23.52
CA PRO A 18 -113.72 4.28 -23.84
C PRO A 18 -114.63 5.35 -23.09
N GLN A 19 -114.38 6.64 -23.43
CA GLN A 19 -115.33 7.80 -23.53
C GLN A 19 -116.07 8.28 -22.27
N VAL A 20 -116.42 9.57 -22.04
CA VAL A 20 -116.72 10.75 -22.82
C VAL A 20 -116.85 11.98 -21.86
N ASP A 21 -116.51 13.13 -22.40
CA ASP A 21 -117.07 14.49 -22.32
C ASP A 21 -117.31 15.26 -21.00
N GLY A 22 -116.97 16.53 -21.08
CA GLY A 22 -117.66 17.58 -20.37
C GLY A 22 -116.89 18.79 -19.87
N ASP A 23 -116.86 19.75 -20.73
CA ASP A 23 -117.02 21.20 -20.51
C ASP A 23 -115.89 22.06 -19.82
N ARG A 24 -115.57 23.08 -20.57
CA ARG A 24 -114.82 24.30 -20.22
C ARG A 24 -115.59 25.20 -19.27
N PRO A 25 -114.91 26.10 -18.51
CA PRO A 25 -114.55 27.39 -19.10
C PRO A 25 -113.22 27.99 -18.67
N VAL A 26 -112.76 28.82 -19.57
CA VAL A 26 -111.67 29.83 -19.59
C VAL A 26 -111.56 30.63 -18.31
N ASN A 27 -110.34 30.83 -17.84
CA ASN A 27 -109.88 32.12 -17.28
C ASN A 27 -108.35 32.29 -17.36
N ALA A 28 -107.91 33.56 -17.51
CA ALA A 28 -106.71 34.13 -18.01
C ALA A 28 -105.48 34.05 -17.06
N PRO A 29 -104.28 34.48 -17.54
CA PRO A 29 -102.97 34.02 -16.99
C PRO A 29 -102.53 34.87 -15.84
N THR A 30 -102.05 34.26 -14.79
CA THR A 30 -101.17 34.88 -13.80
C THR A 30 -99.73 34.43 -13.99
N ARG A 31 -98.84 35.34 -14.36
CA ARG A 31 -97.37 35.16 -14.37
C ARG A 31 -96.90 34.70 -13.01
N LYS A 32 -96.46 33.46 -12.86
CA LYS A 32 -95.67 33.00 -11.75
C LYS A 32 -94.20 32.92 -12.26
N THR A 33 -93.35 33.82 -11.75
CA THR A 33 -91.91 33.76 -11.87
C THR A 33 -91.45 32.43 -11.25
N GLY A 34 -90.99 31.52 -12.11
CA GLY A 34 -90.69 30.15 -11.75
C GLY A 34 -89.37 30.02 -10.97
N PRO A 35 -89.23 28.96 -10.18
CA PRO A 35 -88.05 28.65 -9.35
C PRO A 35 -86.82 28.17 -10.17
N HIS A 36 -86.92 28.21 -11.53
CA HIS A 36 -85.86 27.71 -12.43
C HIS A 36 -84.57 28.52 -12.39
N LEU A 37 -84.61 29.82 -11.96
CA LEU A 37 -83.41 30.61 -11.87
C LEU A 37 -82.56 30.22 -10.62
N ILE A 38 -83.18 30.00 -9.46
CA ILE A 38 -82.53 29.54 -8.23
C ILE A 38 -81.98 28.12 -8.42
N PHE A 39 -82.75 27.25 -9.13
CA PHE A 39 -82.29 25.88 -9.43
C PHE A 39 -81.05 25.90 -10.37
N ARG A 40 -81.09 26.76 -11.39
CA ARG A 40 -79.89 26.94 -12.27
C ARG A 40 -78.69 27.53 -11.53
N LEU A 41 -78.91 28.48 -10.61
CA LEU A 41 -77.81 29.05 -9.81
C LEU A 41 -77.26 28.01 -8.82
N ALA A 42 -78.09 27.22 -8.17
CA ALA A 42 -77.70 26.12 -7.31
C ALA A 42 -76.92 25.04 -8.08
N LEU A 43 -77.36 24.69 -9.32
CA LEU A 43 -76.71 23.74 -10.15
C LEU A 43 -75.30 24.25 -10.64
N ILE A 44 -75.21 25.55 -10.95
CA ILE A 44 -73.88 26.20 -11.27
C ILE A 44 -72.99 26.25 -10.05
N VAL A 45 -73.54 26.57 -8.88
CA VAL A 45 -72.66 26.58 -7.63
C VAL A 45 -72.20 25.17 -7.29
N THR A 46 -73.08 24.16 -7.44
CA THR A 46 -72.70 22.75 -7.24
C THR A 46 -71.67 22.28 -8.24
N ALA A 47 -71.81 22.68 -9.52
CA ALA A 47 -70.84 22.35 -10.58
C ALA A 47 -69.50 23.05 -10.35
N ILE A 48 -69.48 24.30 -9.87
CA ILE A 48 -68.27 25.02 -9.50
C ILE A 48 -67.62 24.38 -8.26
N ALA A 49 -68.42 24.02 -7.24
CA ALA A 49 -67.93 23.34 -6.05
C ALA A 49 -67.36 21.94 -6.43
N ALA A 50 -68.05 21.19 -7.27
CA ALA A 50 -67.58 19.92 -7.79
C ALA A 50 -66.29 20.10 -8.63
N ALA A 51 -66.21 21.12 -9.48
CA ALA A 51 -65.01 21.43 -10.26
C ALA A 51 -63.83 21.80 -9.34
N ILE A 52 -64.06 22.61 -8.30
CA ILE A 52 -63.02 22.98 -7.31
C ILE A 52 -62.55 21.75 -6.50
N LEU A 53 -63.42 20.85 -6.14
CA LEU A 53 -63.12 19.62 -5.42
C LEU A 53 -62.45 18.57 -6.32
N LEU A 54 -62.84 18.46 -7.60
CA LEU A 54 -62.23 17.53 -8.55
C LEU A 54 -60.91 18.01 -9.14
N THR A 55 -60.70 19.32 -9.24
CA THR A 55 -59.49 19.88 -9.86
C THR A 55 -58.18 19.35 -9.22
N PRO A 56 -57.99 19.32 -7.86
CA PRO A 56 -56.81 18.79 -7.26
C PRO A 56 -56.64 17.29 -7.48
N TRP A 57 -57.76 16.56 -7.54
CA TRP A 57 -57.73 15.12 -7.79
C TRP A 57 -57.37 14.80 -9.24
N VAL A 58 -57.91 15.50 -10.23
CA VAL A 58 -57.58 15.37 -11.65
C VAL A 58 -56.13 15.82 -11.92
N ARG A 59 -55.70 16.94 -11.32
CA ARG A 59 -54.30 17.38 -11.39
C ARG A 59 -53.34 16.30 -10.87
N ARG A 60 -53.65 15.73 -9.69
CA ARG A 60 -52.81 14.69 -9.12
C ARG A 60 -52.74 13.47 -10.07
N MET A 61 -53.85 13.05 -10.65
CA MET A 61 -53.91 11.92 -11.59
C MET A 61 -53.14 12.16 -12.90
N LEU A 62 -53.08 13.42 -13.38
CA LEU A 62 -52.36 13.80 -14.60
C LEU A 62 -50.87 14.05 -14.39
N HIS A 63 -50.42 14.37 -13.15
CA HIS A 63 -49.05 14.75 -12.83
C HIS A 63 -48.31 13.74 -11.96
N THR A 64 -48.82 12.53 -11.80
CA THR A 64 -48.16 11.45 -11.09
C THR A 64 -48.09 10.18 -11.93
N VAL A 65 -47.01 9.43 -11.74
CA VAL A 65 -46.81 8.10 -12.30
C VAL A 65 -46.62 7.12 -11.15
N SER A 66 -47.41 6.08 -11.08
CA SER A 66 -47.34 5.06 -10.04
C SER A 66 -47.24 3.65 -10.61
N THR A 67 -46.68 2.75 -9.82
CA THR A 67 -46.67 1.31 -10.10
C THR A 67 -47.06 0.53 -8.84
N ASP A 68 -47.74 -0.57 -9.03
CA ASP A 68 -48.09 -1.55 -7.97
C ASP A 68 -47.05 -2.69 -7.84
N ASP A 69 -46.07 -2.69 -8.73
CA ASP A 69 -45.03 -3.70 -8.79
C ASP A 69 -43.69 -3.07 -8.30
N ALA A 70 -43.60 -2.91 -6.99
CA ALA A 70 -42.39 -2.43 -6.35
C ALA A 70 -42.21 -3.08 -4.98
N TYR A 71 -40.97 -3.22 -4.58
CA TYR A 71 -40.63 -3.84 -3.31
C TYR A 71 -39.37 -3.20 -2.70
N VAL A 72 -39.31 -3.28 -1.37
CA VAL A 72 -38.10 -2.86 -0.61
C VAL A 72 -37.00 -3.85 -0.90
N ASN A 73 -35.82 -3.35 -1.26
CA ASN A 73 -34.57 -4.09 -1.41
C ASN A 73 -33.49 -3.48 -0.52
N GLY A 74 -32.36 -4.17 -0.36
CA GLY A 74 -31.29 -3.70 0.49
C GLY A 74 -30.02 -4.52 0.33
N HIS A 75 -28.91 -3.98 0.81
CA HIS A 75 -27.64 -4.70 0.79
C HIS A 75 -27.67 -5.93 1.70
N VAL A 76 -27.11 -7.02 1.20
CA VAL A 76 -26.94 -8.28 1.90
C VAL A 76 -25.45 -8.57 1.96
N THR A 77 -24.90 -8.64 3.15
CA THR A 77 -23.52 -9.02 3.38
C THR A 77 -23.45 -10.45 3.87
N PHE A 78 -22.77 -11.32 3.12
CA PHE A 78 -22.51 -12.68 3.56
C PHE A 78 -21.31 -12.67 4.49
N VAL A 79 -21.52 -13.13 5.70
CA VAL A 79 -20.47 -13.31 6.72
C VAL A 79 -19.77 -14.62 6.46
N ALA A 80 -18.46 -14.57 6.24
CA ALA A 80 -17.62 -15.73 5.98
C ALA A 80 -16.33 -15.64 6.80
N PRO A 81 -15.76 -16.77 7.24
CA PRO A 81 -14.51 -16.79 7.99
C PRO A 81 -13.34 -16.47 7.04
N ARG A 82 -12.33 -15.78 7.58
CA ARG A 82 -11.08 -15.45 6.87
C ARG A 82 -9.99 -16.48 7.12
N VAL A 83 -10.21 -17.36 8.11
CA VAL A 83 -9.33 -18.49 8.46
C VAL A 83 -10.17 -19.74 8.65
N PRO A 84 -9.66 -20.94 8.32
CA PRO A 84 -10.38 -22.19 8.56
C PRO A 84 -10.33 -22.55 10.03
N GLY A 85 -11.30 -23.31 10.52
CA GLY A 85 -11.28 -23.79 11.90
C GLY A 85 -12.58 -24.44 12.33
N GLN A 86 -12.60 -24.98 13.54
CA GLN A 86 -13.80 -25.45 14.18
C GLN A 86 -14.51 -24.28 14.87
N VAL A 87 -15.81 -24.22 14.74
CA VAL A 87 -16.66 -23.25 15.43
C VAL A 87 -16.76 -23.63 16.89
N SER A 88 -16.25 -22.78 17.77
CA SER A 88 -16.35 -22.94 19.23
C SER A 88 -17.71 -22.47 19.73
N ARG A 89 -18.14 -21.28 19.33
CA ARG A 89 -19.41 -20.70 19.75
C ARG A 89 -20.05 -19.88 18.62
N VAL A 90 -21.37 -19.88 18.62
CA VAL A 90 -22.19 -18.94 17.81
C VAL A 90 -22.97 -18.09 18.79
N LEU A 91 -22.86 -16.77 18.68
CA LEU A 91 -23.40 -15.82 19.66
C LEU A 91 -24.71 -15.18 19.23
N VAL A 92 -25.11 -15.41 17.98
CA VAL A 92 -26.31 -14.82 17.38
C VAL A 92 -27.19 -15.88 16.75
N GLU A 93 -28.49 -15.61 16.74
CA GLU A 93 -29.52 -16.40 16.09
C GLU A 93 -30.13 -15.63 14.90
N ASP A 94 -30.90 -16.32 14.06
CA ASP A 94 -31.68 -15.66 13.02
C ASP A 94 -32.60 -14.59 13.64
N ASN A 95 -32.75 -13.47 12.95
CA ASN A 95 -33.47 -12.27 13.35
C ASN A 95 -32.85 -11.47 14.50
N ASN A 96 -31.65 -11.83 15.01
CA ASN A 96 -30.95 -10.96 15.93
C ASN A 96 -30.46 -9.70 15.22
N ARG A 97 -30.63 -8.56 15.86
CA ARG A 97 -30.07 -7.29 15.42
C ARG A 97 -28.63 -7.18 15.86
N VAL A 98 -27.74 -6.80 14.94
CA VAL A 98 -26.32 -6.68 15.17
C VAL A 98 -25.80 -5.35 14.67
N LYS A 99 -24.75 -4.85 15.32
CA LYS A 99 -24.01 -3.66 14.91
C LYS A 99 -22.67 -4.06 14.31
N LYS A 100 -22.15 -3.21 13.46
CA LYS A 100 -20.80 -3.37 12.93
C LYS A 100 -19.78 -3.52 14.06
N GLY A 101 -19.00 -4.61 14.02
CA GLY A 101 -18.03 -4.97 15.05
C GLY A 101 -18.53 -5.96 16.08
N ASP A 102 -19.83 -6.26 16.12
CA ASP A 102 -20.36 -7.28 17.04
C ASP A 102 -19.83 -8.66 16.67
N LEU A 103 -19.46 -9.42 17.68
CA LEU A 103 -18.96 -10.79 17.55
C LEU A 103 -20.13 -11.73 17.24
N LEU A 104 -20.05 -12.41 16.09
CA LEU A 104 -21.10 -13.32 15.60
C LEU A 104 -20.75 -14.78 15.86
N VAL A 105 -19.53 -15.15 15.50
CA VAL A 105 -19.03 -16.53 15.61
C VAL A 105 -17.61 -16.50 16.15
N GLU A 106 -17.30 -17.41 17.05
CA GLU A 106 -15.97 -17.62 17.58
C GLU A 106 -15.45 -18.99 17.12
N LEU A 107 -14.31 -18.99 16.44
CA LEU A 107 -13.58 -20.21 16.06
C LEU A 107 -12.66 -20.65 17.20
N ASP A 108 -12.25 -21.93 17.21
CA ASP A 108 -11.23 -22.42 18.13
C ASP A 108 -9.90 -21.67 17.89
N LYS A 109 -9.50 -20.92 18.91
CA LYS A 109 -8.29 -20.08 18.91
C LYS A 109 -7.03 -20.88 19.25
N THR A 110 -7.16 -22.08 19.81
CA THR A 110 -6.03 -22.83 20.35
C THR A 110 -4.89 -23.04 19.34
N PRO A 111 -5.14 -23.50 18.09
CA PRO A 111 -4.08 -23.70 17.12
C PRO A 111 -3.44 -22.38 16.68
N TYR A 112 -4.22 -21.31 16.62
CA TYR A 112 -3.73 -19.98 16.22
C TYR A 112 -2.92 -19.31 17.33
N GLN A 113 -3.31 -19.50 18.61
CA GLN A 113 -2.54 -19.03 19.76
C GLN A 113 -1.17 -19.72 19.81
N LEU A 114 -1.15 -21.04 19.61
CA LEU A 114 0.11 -21.79 19.52
C LEU A 114 1.01 -21.27 18.40
N GLN A 115 0.43 -20.93 17.25
CA GLN A 115 1.20 -20.36 16.14
C GLN A 115 1.78 -18.98 16.48
N VAL A 116 1.05 -18.14 17.23
CA VAL A 116 1.55 -16.86 17.75
C VAL A 116 2.74 -17.09 18.68
N ASP A 117 2.63 -18.07 19.59
CA ASP A 117 3.69 -18.37 20.55
C ASP A 117 4.95 -18.90 19.85
N ILE A 118 4.80 -19.79 18.85
CA ILE A 118 5.90 -20.28 18.01
C ILE A 118 6.59 -19.13 17.28
N SER A 119 5.80 -18.26 16.62
CA SER A 119 6.35 -17.11 15.89
C SER A 119 6.99 -16.09 16.84
N GLY A 120 6.45 -15.95 18.06
CA GLY A 120 7.04 -15.12 19.11
C GLY A 120 8.41 -15.64 19.57
N ALA A 121 8.53 -16.96 19.76
CA ALA A 121 9.81 -17.61 20.09
C ALA A 121 10.84 -17.45 18.95
N ALA A 122 10.40 -17.61 17.69
CA ALA A 122 11.25 -17.39 16.52
C ALA A 122 11.78 -15.96 16.44
N LEU A 123 10.94 -14.96 16.73
CA LEU A 123 11.38 -13.56 16.84
C LEU A 123 12.40 -13.37 17.97
N GLY A 124 12.19 -14.01 19.12
CA GLY A 124 13.15 -14.00 20.23
C GLY A 124 14.51 -14.53 19.80
N THR A 125 14.52 -15.67 19.09
CA THR A 125 15.74 -16.26 18.54
C THR A 125 16.43 -15.37 17.51
N ALA A 126 15.67 -14.76 16.59
CA ALA A 126 16.20 -13.84 15.59
C ALA A 126 16.86 -12.61 16.24
N LYS A 127 16.24 -12.05 17.28
CA LYS A 127 16.82 -10.94 18.07
C LYS A 127 18.12 -11.33 18.78
N ALA A 128 18.17 -12.53 19.37
CA ALA A 128 19.39 -13.04 20.01
C ALA A 128 20.52 -13.21 18.97
N ASN A 129 20.20 -13.72 17.78
CA ASN A 129 21.14 -13.85 16.67
C ASN A 129 21.66 -12.50 16.19
N LEU A 130 20.82 -11.45 16.15
CA LEU A 130 21.24 -10.09 15.83
C LEU A 130 22.25 -9.56 16.84
N VAL A 131 22.01 -9.76 18.14
CA VAL A 131 22.96 -9.35 19.19
C VAL A 131 24.28 -10.11 19.03
N ALA A 132 24.25 -11.40 18.72
CA ALA A 132 25.44 -12.20 18.45
C ALA A 132 26.19 -11.71 17.21
N ALA A 133 25.47 -11.36 16.11
CA ALA A 133 26.07 -10.80 14.90
C ALA A 133 26.76 -9.45 15.16
N ILE A 134 26.13 -8.56 15.93
CA ILE A 134 26.71 -7.29 16.35
C ILE A 134 27.97 -7.52 17.19
N ALA A 135 27.94 -8.47 18.14
CA ALA A 135 29.12 -8.81 18.96
C ALA A 135 30.26 -9.38 18.11
N ALA A 136 29.97 -10.25 17.16
CA ALA A 136 30.95 -10.78 16.21
C ALA A 136 31.55 -9.68 15.33
N ALA A 137 30.72 -8.79 14.80
CA ALA A 137 31.18 -7.65 13.99
C ALA A 137 32.05 -6.68 14.79
N ARG A 138 31.79 -6.46 16.09
CA ARG A 138 32.67 -5.69 16.98
C ARG A 138 34.01 -6.37 17.17
N GLY A 139 34.07 -7.70 17.24
CA GLY A 139 35.33 -8.43 17.26
C GLY A 139 36.17 -8.19 16.00
N ILE A 140 35.54 -8.24 14.83
CA ILE A 140 36.18 -7.94 13.53
C ILE A 140 36.63 -6.47 13.47
N GLU A 141 35.81 -5.53 13.97
CA GLU A 141 36.18 -4.12 14.10
C GLU A 141 37.45 -3.93 14.90
N GLY A 142 37.56 -4.57 16.08
CA GLY A 142 38.77 -4.51 16.91
C GLY A 142 39.99 -5.04 16.19
N GLN A 143 39.87 -6.15 15.45
CA GLN A 143 40.94 -6.71 14.62
C GLN A 143 41.33 -5.76 13.48
N MET A 144 40.35 -5.14 12.79
CA MET A 144 40.59 -4.17 11.73
C MET A 144 41.32 -2.93 12.24
N ARG A 145 40.99 -2.43 13.44
CA ARG A 145 41.72 -1.33 14.11
C ARG A 145 43.19 -1.69 14.36
N SER A 146 43.43 -2.88 14.89
CA SER A 146 44.80 -3.39 15.15
C SER A 146 45.62 -3.49 13.87
N LEU A 147 45.04 -4.06 12.80
CA LEU A 147 45.70 -4.20 11.50
C LEU A 147 45.93 -2.85 10.81
N ARG A 148 45.05 -1.89 10.97
CA ARG A 148 45.25 -0.53 10.46
C ARG A 148 46.48 0.12 11.14
N PHE A 149 46.59 0.00 12.48
CA PHE A 149 47.76 0.49 13.19
C PHE A 149 49.03 -0.27 12.80
N ALA A 150 48.96 -1.58 12.53
CA ALA A 150 50.10 -2.35 12.04
C ALA A 150 50.57 -1.85 10.66
N LEU A 151 49.63 -1.54 9.76
CA LEU A 151 49.92 -0.96 8.45
C LEU A 151 50.56 0.45 8.60
N GLU A 152 50.02 1.33 9.43
CA GLU A 152 50.60 2.66 9.71
C GLU A 152 52.03 2.52 10.22
N ARG A 153 52.25 1.65 11.20
CA ARG A 153 53.60 1.41 11.77
C ARG A 153 54.58 0.84 10.73
N SER A 154 54.13 -0.04 9.85
CA SER A 154 55.02 -0.59 8.79
C SER A 154 55.41 0.49 7.78
N ILE A 155 54.52 1.42 7.44
CA ILE A 155 54.82 2.59 6.59
C ILE A 155 55.80 3.53 7.30
N GLU A 156 55.61 3.82 8.59
CA GLU A 156 56.52 4.63 9.40
C GLU A 156 57.93 4.01 9.44
N SER A 157 58.02 2.68 9.66
CA SER A 157 59.29 1.96 9.63
C SER A 157 60.05 2.08 8.29
N VAL A 158 59.31 2.12 7.16
CA VAL A 158 59.93 2.40 5.86
C VAL A 158 60.49 3.82 5.79
N ASN A 159 59.72 4.81 6.26
CA ASN A 159 60.16 6.20 6.30
C ASN A 159 61.40 6.38 7.19
N ASP A 160 61.43 5.78 8.39
CA ASP A 160 62.57 5.81 9.29
C ASP A 160 63.83 5.25 8.64
N ARG A 161 63.71 4.13 7.91
CA ARG A 161 64.84 3.55 7.18
C ARG A 161 65.31 4.44 6.02
N ILE A 162 64.41 5.16 5.35
CA ILE A 162 64.76 6.13 4.31
C ILE A 162 65.55 7.30 4.91
N GLU A 163 65.13 7.82 6.06
CA GLU A 163 65.87 8.89 6.73
C GLU A 163 67.20 8.40 7.24
N LEU A 164 67.34 7.18 7.78
CA LEU A 164 68.60 6.54 8.15
C LEU A 164 69.50 6.38 6.92
N LEU A 165 68.97 5.98 5.73
CA LEU A 165 69.73 5.92 4.48
C LEU A 165 70.32 7.28 4.13
N LYS A 166 69.57 8.36 4.23
CA LYS A 166 70.10 9.73 3.99
C LYS A 166 71.21 10.13 4.97
N ALA A 167 71.01 9.82 6.26
CA ALA A 167 72.04 10.12 7.28
C ALA A 167 73.36 9.35 7.06
N LYS A 168 73.24 8.04 6.68
CA LYS A 168 74.41 7.24 6.35
C LYS A 168 75.09 7.67 5.05
N ALA A 169 74.34 8.09 4.04
CA ALA A 169 74.89 8.67 2.82
C ALA A 169 75.62 9.98 3.07
N ALA A 170 75.09 10.85 3.94
CA ALA A 170 75.82 12.07 4.38
C ALA A 170 77.16 11.78 5.14
N THR A 171 77.16 10.71 5.97
CA THR A 171 78.35 10.22 6.62
C THR A 171 79.39 9.73 5.62
N LEU A 172 78.96 8.98 4.57
CA LEU A 172 79.82 8.54 3.50
C LEU A 172 80.46 9.73 2.75
N ASP A 173 79.68 10.74 2.44
CA ASP A 173 80.17 11.92 1.73
C ASP A 173 81.16 12.73 2.59
N ALA A 174 80.97 12.81 3.92
CA ALA A 174 81.96 13.37 4.84
C ALA A 174 83.25 12.56 4.86
N GLN A 175 83.17 11.20 4.84
CA GLN A 175 84.43 10.36 4.82
C GLN A 175 85.15 10.49 3.46
N LYS A 176 84.41 10.61 2.32
CA LYS A 176 85.03 10.87 1.02
C LYS A 176 85.76 12.21 0.98
N ALA A 177 85.14 13.28 1.55
CA ALA A 177 85.80 14.57 1.65
C ALA A 177 87.09 14.48 2.48
N GLN A 178 87.07 13.72 3.58
CA GLN A 178 88.23 13.48 4.44
C GLN A 178 89.31 12.66 3.70
N MET A 179 88.92 11.65 2.91
CA MET A 179 89.85 10.90 2.06
C MET A 179 90.51 11.80 1.01
N THR A 180 89.69 12.65 0.36
CA THR A 180 90.20 13.60 -0.64
C THR A 180 91.21 14.57 -0.04
N LEU A 181 90.96 15.06 1.20
CA LEU A 181 91.94 15.89 1.93
C LEU A 181 93.18 15.09 2.23
N ALA A 182 93.10 13.88 2.81
CA ALA A 182 94.27 13.05 3.11
C ALA A 182 95.12 12.72 1.86
N GLN A 183 94.41 12.42 0.75
CA GLN A 183 95.06 12.19 -0.53
C GLN A 183 95.81 13.40 -1.06
N SER A 184 95.19 14.61 -0.96
CA SER A 184 95.80 15.87 -1.36
C SER A 184 97.03 16.19 -0.49
N ASP A 185 96.95 15.92 0.82
CA ASP A 185 98.09 16.11 1.77
C ASP A 185 99.27 15.14 1.48
N TYR A 186 98.93 13.89 1.11
CA TYR A 186 99.94 12.90 0.71
C TYR A 186 100.64 13.28 -0.61
N GLU A 187 99.81 13.71 -1.64
CA GLU A 187 100.34 14.18 -2.93
C GLU A 187 101.27 15.41 -2.79
N ARG A 188 100.86 16.35 -1.91
CA ARG A 188 101.77 17.50 -1.53
C ARG A 188 103.07 17.07 -0.84
N ALA A 189 102.96 16.08 0.07
CA ALA A 189 104.13 15.55 0.78
C ALA A 189 105.10 14.84 -0.18
N LEU A 190 104.64 14.07 -1.14
CA LEU A 190 105.43 13.48 -2.19
C LEU A 190 106.24 14.54 -2.98
N LYS A 191 105.60 15.58 -3.46
CA LYS A 191 106.18 16.68 -4.21
C LYS A 191 107.26 17.43 -3.39
N THR A 192 107.06 17.59 -2.04
CA THR A 192 107.97 18.27 -1.15
C THR A 192 109.12 17.33 -0.74
N GLY A 193 108.89 16.05 -0.61
CA GLY A 193 109.90 15.04 -0.34
C GLY A 193 110.90 14.89 -1.51
N ASP A 194 110.42 14.93 -2.75
CA ASP A 194 111.34 14.93 -3.90
C ASP A 194 112.30 16.13 -3.98
N SER A 195 111.93 17.22 -3.35
CA SER A 195 112.76 18.43 -3.17
C SER A 195 113.65 18.40 -1.90
N GLY A 196 113.60 17.32 -1.13
CA GLY A 196 114.45 17.18 0.09
C GLY A 196 113.90 17.86 1.35
N GLY A 197 112.63 18.33 1.34
CA GLY A 197 112.01 19.10 2.43
C GLY A 197 111.21 18.30 3.47
N LEU A 198 111.05 16.97 3.31
CA LEU A 198 110.30 16.12 4.25
C LEU A 198 111.07 14.78 4.49
N SER A 199 110.93 14.21 5.69
CA SER A 199 111.51 12.89 6.03
C SER A 199 110.64 11.75 5.42
N GLN A 200 111.29 10.59 5.13
CA GLN A 200 110.52 9.41 4.62
C GLN A 200 109.50 8.93 5.63
N GLU A 201 109.74 9.06 6.91
CA GLU A 201 108.81 8.73 7.98
C GLU A 201 107.48 9.55 7.88
N GLU A 202 107.63 10.85 7.60
CA GLU A 202 106.45 11.74 7.45
C GLU A 202 105.59 11.42 6.20
N ILE A 203 106.32 11.02 5.10
CA ILE A 203 105.60 10.56 3.88
C ILE A 203 104.84 9.25 4.15
N ASP A 204 105.50 8.30 4.87
CA ASP A 204 104.84 7.02 5.22
C ASP A 204 103.65 7.21 6.16
N HIS A 205 103.75 8.17 7.13
CA HIS A 205 102.65 8.54 7.99
C HIS A 205 101.44 9.09 7.22
N ARG A 206 101.73 9.95 6.23
CA ARG A 206 100.63 10.48 5.37
C ARG A 206 100.03 9.42 4.46
N LYS A 207 100.81 8.50 3.95
CA LYS A 207 100.35 7.32 3.22
C LYS A 207 99.43 6.43 4.07
N GLN A 208 99.79 6.19 5.32
CA GLN A 208 99.02 5.47 6.29
C GLN A 208 97.66 6.19 6.56
N ALA A 209 97.70 7.56 6.68
CA ALA A 209 96.46 8.35 6.83
C ALA A 209 95.49 8.19 5.65
N VAL A 210 95.98 8.11 4.39
CA VAL A 210 95.16 7.81 3.21
C VAL A 210 94.56 6.41 3.31
N GLN A 211 95.37 5.40 3.69
CA GLN A 211 94.83 4.02 3.80
C GLN A 211 93.75 3.91 4.87
N VAL A 212 93.92 4.59 6.03
CA VAL A 212 92.90 4.68 7.07
C VAL A 212 91.63 5.38 6.57
N ALA A 213 91.79 6.50 5.83
CA ALA A 213 90.68 7.22 5.25
C ALA A 213 89.91 6.38 4.19
N GLN A 214 90.63 5.62 3.34
CA GLN A 214 90.04 4.68 2.39
C GLN A 214 89.27 3.58 3.10
N ALA A 215 89.81 2.99 4.18
CA ALA A 215 89.13 1.99 4.98
C ALA A 215 87.79 2.54 5.55
N LYS A 216 87.81 3.79 6.06
CA LYS A 216 86.61 4.46 6.60
C LYS A 216 85.57 4.73 5.51
N VAL A 217 85.93 5.12 4.31
CA VAL A 217 84.98 5.27 3.16
C VAL A 217 84.43 3.94 2.81
N ALA A 218 85.23 2.85 2.78
CA ALA A 218 84.72 1.51 2.48
C ALA A 218 83.68 1.05 3.55
N GLU A 219 83.99 1.27 4.82
CA GLU A 219 83.04 0.98 5.91
C GLU A 219 81.73 1.79 5.76
N ALA A 220 81.84 3.12 5.57
CA ALA A 220 80.68 3.98 5.40
C ALA A 220 79.82 3.58 4.18
N LEU A 221 80.48 3.14 3.08
CA LEU A 221 79.81 2.64 1.91
C LEU A 221 79.04 1.33 2.20
N GLN A 222 79.67 0.40 2.95
CA GLN A 222 78.99 -0.84 3.35
C GLN A 222 77.76 -0.55 4.21
N ASN A 223 77.88 0.39 5.15
CA ASN A 223 76.72 0.83 5.97
C ASN A 223 75.56 1.35 5.10
N VAL A 224 75.82 2.12 4.03
CA VAL A 224 74.83 2.57 3.08
C VAL A 224 74.26 1.38 2.30
N HIS A 225 75.09 0.44 1.86
CA HIS A 225 74.63 -0.77 1.11
C HIS A 225 73.76 -1.65 1.99
N GLU A 226 74.04 -1.81 3.26
CA GLU A 226 73.20 -2.55 4.23
C GLU A 226 71.84 -1.94 4.38
N ILE A 227 71.73 -0.62 4.53
CA ILE A 227 70.41 0.03 4.60
C ILE A 227 69.64 -0.09 3.26
N ARG A 228 70.33 0.08 2.12
CA ARG A 228 69.69 -0.10 0.82
C ARG A 228 69.13 -1.54 0.66
N ALA A 229 69.94 -2.53 1.04
CA ALA A 229 69.53 -3.93 1.00
C ALA A 229 68.32 -4.19 1.95
N SER A 230 68.35 -3.60 3.16
CA SER A 230 67.22 -3.71 4.10
C SER A 230 65.93 -3.05 3.62
N LEU A 231 66.02 -2.10 2.68
CA LEU A 231 64.88 -1.50 1.97
C LEU A 231 64.45 -2.29 0.71
N GLY A 232 65.13 -3.40 0.40
CA GLY A 232 64.88 -4.18 -0.84
C GLY A 232 65.38 -3.48 -2.11
N LEU A 233 66.23 -2.46 -1.96
CA LEU A 233 66.83 -1.73 -3.08
C LEU A 233 68.10 -2.41 -3.57
N SER A 234 68.45 -2.26 -4.83
CA SER A 234 69.73 -2.70 -5.34
C SER A 234 70.88 -1.98 -4.59
N VAL A 235 71.95 -2.72 -4.24
CA VAL A 235 73.10 -2.19 -3.52
C VAL A 235 73.69 -1.01 -4.30
N GLN A 236 73.86 -1.14 -5.60
CA GLN A 236 74.25 -0.07 -6.52
C GLN A 236 73.04 0.44 -7.31
N PRO A 237 72.69 1.74 -7.26
CA PRO A 237 71.69 2.31 -8.10
C PRO A 237 72.13 2.30 -9.57
N GLU A 238 71.16 2.47 -10.50
CA GLU A 238 71.46 2.65 -11.92
C GLU A 238 72.45 3.80 -12.14
N GLN A 239 73.27 3.66 -13.18
CA GLN A 239 74.31 4.66 -13.49
C GLN A 239 73.79 6.10 -13.51
N GLY A 240 74.37 6.97 -12.68
CA GLY A 240 74.06 8.39 -12.57
C GLY A 240 73.04 8.74 -11.50
N ARG A 241 72.49 7.75 -10.76
CA ARG A 241 71.59 8.05 -9.63
C ARG A 241 72.33 8.09 -8.30
N PRO A 242 71.98 9.00 -7.38
CA PRO A 242 72.60 9.04 -6.02
C PRO A 242 72.22 7.79 -5.22
N LEU A 243 73.07 7.40 -4.27
CA LEU A 243 72.82 6.31 -3.33
C LEU A 243 71.59 6.52 -2.45
N THR A 244 71.15 7.76 -2.31
CA THR A 244 69.97 8.18 -1.59
C THR A 244 68.68 8.10 -2.45
N ASP A 245 68.80 7.74 -3.74
CA ASP A 245 67.62 7.60 -4.63
C ASP A 245 66.78 6.41 -4.19
N VAL A 246 65.51 6.73 -3.87
CA VAL A 246 64.49 5.80 -3.39
C VAL A 246 63.27 5.94 -4.31
N PRO A 247 62.73 4.85 -4.87
CA PRO A 247 61.49 4.92 -5.65
C PRO A 247 60.32 5.51 -4.84
N ALA A 248 59.54 6.36 -5.48
CA ALA A 248 58.37 6.99 -4.82
C ALA A 248 57.29 5.98 -4.37
N ASN A 249 57.29 4.80 -4.98
CA ASN A 249 56.37 3.71 -4.68
C ASN A 249 56.96 2.60 -3.80
N LEU A 250 58.04 2.91 -3.04
CA LEU A 250 58.72 1.92 -2.20
C LEU A 250 57.77 1.28 -1.18
N ASP A 251 56.87 2.05 -0.60
CA ASP A 251 55.85 1.56 0.31
C ASP A 251 54.88 0.54 -0.34
N GLN A 252 54.72 0.59 -1.66
CA GLN A 252 53.90 -0.39 -2.41
C GLN A 252 54.65 -1.69 -2.69
N THR A 253 55.99 -1.67 -2.69
CA THR A 253 56.81 -2.84 -3.00
C THR A 253 57.43 -3.49 -1.79
N PHE A 254 57.48 -2.77 -0.65
CA PHE A 254 58.07 -3.27 0.58
C PHE A 254 57.22 -4.40 1.19
N SER A 255 57.82 -5.58 1.37
CA SER A 255 57.12 -6.81 1.74
C SER A 255 56.27 -6.70 3.00
N ALA A 256 56.81 -6.10 4.06
CA ALA A 256 56.10 -5.93 5.34
C ALA A 256 54.87 -5.00 5.23
N VAL A 257 54.94 -3.95 4.39
CA VAL A 257 53.81 -3.06 4.12
C VAL A 257 52.72 -3.79 3.32
N ARG A 258 53.14 -4.56 2.29
CA ARG A 258 52.21 -5.36 1.47
C ARG A 258 51.53 -6.46 2.27
N GLU A 259 52.25 -7.11 3.18
CA GLU A 259 51.66 -8.11 4.09
C GLU A 259 50.65 -7.48 5.02
N ALA A 260 50.98 -6.36 5.69
CA ALA A 260 50.05 -5.65 6.56
C ALA A 260 48.80 -5.13 5.78
N GLN A 261 49.00 -4.65 4.54
CA GLN A 261 47.92 -4.25 3.64
C GLN A 261 47.01 -5.44 3.31
N ALA A 262 47.58 -6.59 2.94
CA ALA A 262 46.80 -7.78 2.62
C ALA A 262 45.95 -8.28 3.79
N GLN A 263 46.52 -8.30 4.98
CA GLN A 263 45.81 -8.68 6.20
C GLN A 263 44.66 -7.71 6.51
N LEU A 264 44.88 -6.40 6.35
CA LEU A 264 43.82 -5.40 6.54
C LEU A 264 42.72 -5.55 5.51
N ILE A 265 43.02 -5.74 4.23
CA ILE A 265 42.04 -5.97 3.16
C ILE A 265 41.17 -7.22 3.45
N GLN A 266 41.82 -8.30 3.90
CA GLN A 266 41.13 -9.55 4.23
C GLN A 266 40.07 -9.35 5.33
N VAL A 267 40.44 -8.61 6.39
CA VAL A 267 39.50 -8.34 7.50
C VAL A 267 38.45 -7.29 7.11
N ALA A 268 38.83 -6.26 6.36
CA ALA A 268 37.94 -5.24 5.86
C ALA A 268 36.84 -5.83 4.97
N ALA A 269 37.15 -6.86 4.18
CA ALA A 269 36.13 -7.57 3.34
C ALA A 269 35.07 -8.22 4.19
N GLN A 270 35.32 -8.70 5.40
CA GLN A 270 34.35 -9.26 6.32
C GLN A 270 33.37 -8.17 6.84
N MET A 271 33.80 -6.91 6.86
CA MET A 271 32.97 -5.75 7.19
C MET A 271 32.23 -5.16 5.95
N GLY A 272 32.32 -5.83 4.79
CA GLY A 272 31.73 -5.37 3.54
C GLY A 272 32.51 -4.29 2.80
N ILE A 273 33.76 -4.01 3.21
CA ILE A 273 34.64 -3.06 2.51
C ILE A 273 35.39 -3.80 1.42
N VAL A 274 35.03 -3.53 0.17
CA VAL A 274 35.73 -4.07 -1.00
C VAL A 274 36.86 -3.10 -1.34
N SER A 275 38.10 -3.50 -1.02
CA SER A 275 39.32 -2.77 -1.38
C SER A 275 40.17 -3.62 -2.30
N SER A 276 40.90 -3.00 -3.26
CA SER A 276 41.83 -3.67 -4.16
C SER A 276 43.24 -3.26 -3.86
N PHE A 277 44.22 -4.05 -4.36
CA PHE A 277 45.66 -3.71 -4.29
C PHE A 277 46.07 -2.60 -5.27
N GLU A 278 45.13 -2.04 -6.03
CA GLU A 278 45.41 -0.94 -6.96
C GLU A 278 45.69 0.38 -6.24
N HIS A 279 45.08 0.58 -5.07
CA HIS A 279 45.37 1.74 -4.24
C HIS A 279 46.68 1.55 -3.44
N SER A 280 47.46 2.61 -3.34
CA SER A 280 48.63 2.57 -2.48
C SER A 280 48.23 2.43 -1.00
N PRO A 281 49.10 1.82 -0.15
CA PRO A 281 48.82 1.71 1.28
C PRO A 281 48.48 3.05 1.95
N ARG A 282 49.15 4.14 1.54
CA ARG A 282 48.91 5.50 2.04
C ARG A 282 47.55 6.06 1.58
N GLU A 283 47.18 5.85 0.31
CA GLU A 283 45.89 6.27 -0.20
C GLU A 283 44.74 5.53 0.52
N MET A 284 44.90 4.22 0.75
CA MET A 284 43.91 3.43 1.48
C MET A 284 43.69 3.98 2.90
N LEU A 285 44.74 4.35 3.63
CA LEU A 285 44.61 4.99 4.94
C LEU A 285 44.01 6.39 4.88
N ALA A 286 44.36 7.19 3.85
CA ALA A 286 43.82 8.52 3.63
C ALA A 286 42.33 8.48 3.28
N ASP A 287 41.94 7.58 2.42
CA ASP A 287 40.52 7.40 2.02
C ASP A 287 39.64 6.88 3.17
N PHE A 288 40.23 6.05 4.04
CA PHE A 288 39.57 5.67 5.27
C PHE A 288 39.28 6.89 6.16
N LYS A 289 40.28 7.76 6.36
CA LYS A 289 40.16 8.99 7.17
C LYS A 289 39.17 10.00 6.57
N LYS A 290 39.07 10.10 5.23
CA LYS A 290 38.09 10.98 4.53
C LYS A 290 36.64 10.63 4.78
N ARG A 291 36.32 9.40 5.20
CA ARG A 291 34.94 8.96 5.49
C ARG A 291 34.31 9.69 6.69
N ALA A 292 35.09 10.23 7.59
CA ALA A 292 34.63 11.06 8.70
C ALA A 292 35.05 12.53 8.48
N PRO A 293 34.10 13.41 8.12
CA PRO A 293 34.41 14.83 7.93
C PRO A 293 34.92 15.53 9.19
N ASP A 294 34.54 15.02 10.36
CA ASP A 294 34.97 15.48 11.70
C ASP A 294 36.30 14.89 12.15
N GLY A 295 36.89 13.99 11.37
CA GLY A 295 38.11 13.28 11.71
C GLY A 295 37.98 12.23 12.82
N ASN A 296 36.74 11.97 13.29
CA ASN A 296 36.49 10.98 14.34
C ASN A 296 36.45 9.56 13.73
N ILE A 297 37.51 8.81 13.96
CA ILE A 297 37.64 7.44 13.45
C ILE A 297 36.63 6.49 14.08
N ASP A 298 36.17 6.74 15.28
CA ASP A 298 35.16 5.90 15.95
C ASP A 298 33.80 5.99 15.28
N THR A 299 33.48 7.14 14.71
CA THR A 299 32.24 7.32 13.92
C THR A 299 32.25 6.41 12.68
N ILE A 300 33.39 6.34 11.98
CA ILE A 300 33.54 5.45 10.80
C ILE A 300 33.32 3.99 11.20
N TYR A 301 33.97 3.56 12.30
CA TYR A 301 33.83 2.17 12.72
C TYR A 301 32.43 1.81 13.19
N ASN A 302 31.73 2.72 13.89
CA ASN A 302 30.34 2.50 14.27
C ASN A 302 29.42 2.38 13.05
N GLU A 303 29.65 3.21 12.05
CA GLU A 303 28.88 3.11 10.79
C GLU A 303 29.15 1.78 10.07
N LEU A 304 30.41 1.40 9.93
CA LEU A 304 30.82 0.13 9.33
C LEU A 304 30.22 -1.08 10.07
N LEU A 305 30.21 -1.02 11.41
CA LEU A 305 29.59 -2.04 12.24
C LEU A 305 28.10 -2.25 11.87
N MET A 306 27.35 -1.16 11.77
CA MET A 306 25.92 -1.22 11.45
C MET A 306 25.65 -1.61 9.98
N GLN A 307 26.61 -1.38 9.10
CA GLN A 307 26.53 -1.75 7.69
C GLN A 307 27.11 -3.14 7.39
N ALA A 308 27.74 -3.78 8.39
CA ALA A 308 28.35 -5.09 8.21
C ALA A 308 27.35 -6.12 7.64
N PRO A 309 27.70 -6.90 6.61
CA PRO A 309 26.81 -7.85 5.96
C PRO A 309 26.13 -8.84 6.90
N SER A 310 26.88 -9.32 7.91
CA SER A 310 26.35 -10.22 8.95
C SER A 310 25.29 -9.56 9.82
N VAL A 311 25.45 -8.29 10.16
CA VAL A 311 24.47 -7.51 10.93
C VAL A 311 23.24 -7.24 10.09
N LYS A 312 23.40 -6.80 8.85
CA LYS A 312 22.28 -6.58 7.91
C LYS A 312 21.47 -7.85 7.65
N GLN A 313 22.15 -8.99 7.49
CA GLN A 313 21.47 -10.26 7.35
C GLN A 313 20.66 -10.63 8.60
N ALA A 314 21.22 -10.40 9.78
CA ALA A 314 20.53 -10.67 11.04
C ALA A 314 19.34 -9.71 11.26
N GLU A 315 19.48 -8.41 10.92
CA GLU A 315 18.37 -7.43 10.91
C GLU A 315 17.22 -7.87 9.99
N ALA A 316 17.54 -8.33 8.78
CA ALA A 316 16.54 -8.84 7.83
C ALA A 316 15.78 -10.04 8.40
N ARG A 317 16.48 -10.96 9.09
CA ARG A 317 15.84 -12.11 9.77
C ARG A 317 14.93 -11.67 10.93
N VAL A 318 15.30 -10.64 11.69
CA VAL A 318 14.44 -10.08 12.73
C VAL A 318 13.17 -9.50 12.11
N LEU A 319 13.28 -8.75 11.02
CA LEU A 319 12.13 -8.19 10.30
C LEU A 319 11.22 -9.30 9.76
N GLU A 320 11.79 -10.35 9.17
CA GLU A 320 11.06 -11.51 8.68
C GLU A 320 10.26 -12.19 9.82
N ALA A 321 10.92 -12.52 10.91
CA ALA A 321 10.28 -13.14 12.07
C ALA A 321 9.20 -12.24 12.70
N GLN A 322 9.40 -10.92 12.69
CA GLN A 322 8.40 -9.96 13.15
C GLN A 322 7.16 -9.99 12.25
N ARG A 323 7.32 -10.03 10.93
CA ARG A 323 6.20 -10.13 9.99
C ARG A 323 5.45 -11.45 10.11
N GLN A 324 6.16 -12.55 10.37
CA GLN A 324 5.54 -13.85 10.65
C GLN A 324 4.69 -13.80 11.93
N LEU A 325 5.19 -13.14 12.99
CA LEU A 325 4.42 -12.95 14.23
C LEU A 325 3.20 -12.07 14.00
N GLU A 326 3.31 -10.97 13.26
CA GLU A 326 2.18 -10.11 12.90
C GLU A 326 1.12 -10.89 12.11
N GLN A 327 1.53 -11.72 11.15
CA GLN A 327 0.62 -12.58 10.39
C GLN A 327 -0.08 -13.59 11.28
N ALA A 328 0.63 -14.23 12.22
CA ALA A 328 0.03 -15.17 13.16
C ALA A 328 -0.99 -14.49 14.08
N LYS A 329 -0.69 -13.29 14.58
CA LYS A 329 -1.64 -12.47 15.38
C LYS A 329 -2.86 -12.06 14.57
N LEU A 330 -2.68 -11.69 13.30
CA LEU A 330 -3.79 -11.35 12.41
C LEU A 330 -4.70 -12.56 12.18
N ASN A 331 -4.13 -13.74 11.94
CA ASN A 331 -4.91 -14.98 11.81
C ASN A 331 -5.67 -15.32 13.09
N LEU A 332 -5.06 -15.10 14.25
CA LEU A 332 -5.73 -15.28 15.56
C LEU A 332 -6.91 -14.31 15.70
N SER A 333 -6.76 -13.06 15.29
CA SER A 333 -7.86 -12.09 15.33
C SER A 333 -9.02 -12.46 14.40
N TYR A 334 -8.74 -13.15 13.30
CA TYR A 334 -9.77 -13.63 12.37
C TYR A 334 -10.56 -14.84 12.89
N CYS A 335 -10.16 -15.43 14.03
CA CYS A 335 -10.97 -16.42 14.72
C CYS A 335 -12.25 -15.79 15.32
N ASP A 336 -12.26 -14.50 15.53
CA ASP A 336 -13.43 -13.72 15.91
C ASP A 336 -14.11 -13.19 14.64
N VAL A 337 -15.17 -13.86 14.22
CA VAL A 337 -15.95 -13.46 13.06
C VAL A 337 -16.97 -12.42 13.50
N ILE A 338 -16.78 -11.19 13.02
CA ILE A 338 -17.57 -10.02 13.40
C ILE A 338 -18.51 -9.56 12.28
N ALA A 339 -19.54 -8.78 12.65
CA ALA A 339 -20.41 -8.11 11.70
C ALA A 339 -19.68 -6.98 10.97
N GLU A 340 -19.71 -6.97 9.65
CA GLU A 340 -19.11 -5.90 8.81
C GLU A 340 -20.04 -4.68 8.64
N ILE A 341 -21.35 -4.87 8.84
CA ILE A 341 -22.39 -3.85 8.70
C ILE A 341 -23.40 -3.93 9.84
N ASP A 342 -24.12 -2.84 10.08
CA ASP A 342 -25.30 -2.82 10.93
C ASP A 342 -26.48 -3.51 10.23
N GLY A 343 -27.24 -4.36 10.95
CA GLY A 343 -28.33 -5.03 10.31
C GLY A 343 -28.98 -6.13 11.15
N VAL A 344 -29.68 -7.02 10.45
CA VAL A 344 -30.35 -8.18 11.04
C VAL A 344 -29.76 -9.46 10.43
N VAL A 345 -29.42 -10.41 11.30
CA VAL A 345 -28.90 -11.72 10.90
C VAL A 345 -30.02 -12.54 10.22
N THR A 346 -29.69 -13.11 9.07
CA THR A 346 -30.57 -14.00 8.35
C THR A 346 -29.81 -15.22 7.83
N ARG A 347 -30.50 -16.36 7.67
CA ARG A 347 -29.94 -17.60 7.09
C ARG A 347 -28.66 -18.07 7.78
N ARG A 348 -28.70 -18.27 9.08
CA ARG A 348 -27.60 -18.88 9.82
C ARG A 348 -27.42 -20.35 9.43
N ASN A 349 -26.29 -20.68 8.82
CA ASN A 349 -25.93 -22.02 8.34
C ASN A 349 -24.83 -22.69 9.14
N VAL A 350 -24.52 -22.16 10.32
CA VAL A 350 -23.38 -22.62 11.14
C VAL A 350 -23.83 -22.95 12.56
N ASN A 351 -23.28 -24.03 13.12
CA ASN A 351 -23.52 -24.46 14.51
C ASN A 351 -22.18 -24.69 15.22
N PRO A 352 -22.15 -24.60 16.56
CA PRO A 352 -20.99 -25.01 17.34
C PRO A 352 -20.56 -26.44 16.98
N GLY A 353 -19.24 -26.65 16.84
CA GLY A 353 -18.67 -27.95 16.44
C GLY A 353 -18.50 -28.11 14.91
N ASN A 354 -19.10 -27.29 14.08
CA ASN A 354 -18.88 -27.33 12.63
C ASN A 354 -17.46 -26.95 12.28
N ASN A 355 -16.87 -27.61 11.28
CA ASN A 355 -15.64 -27.19 10.65
C ASN A 355 -15.98 -26.28 9.47
N VAL A 356 -15.33 -25.11 9.40
CA VAL A 356 -15.55 -24.09 8.37
C VAL A 356 -14.28 -23.82 7.59
N VAL A 357 -14.45 -23.47 6.33
CA VAL A 357 -13.35 -23.10 5.43
C VAL A 357 -13.45 -21.64 5.00
N VAL A 358 -12.34 -21.06 4.56
CA VAL A 358 -12.29 -19.67 4.11
C VAL A 358 -13.29 -19.40 2.99
N GLY A 359 -14.08 -18.33 3.13
CA GLY A 359 -15.09 -17.93 2.14
C GLY A 359 -16.42 -18.69 2.23
N GLN A 360 -16.55 -19.68 3.13
CA GLN A 360 -17.83 -20.35 3.36
C GLN A 360 -18.82 -19.38 4.01
N SER A 361 -20.01 -19.19 3.41
CA SER A 361 -21.05 -18.37 4.03
C SER A 361 -21.59 -19.01 5.30
N LEU A 362 -21.39 -18.36 6.44
CA LEU A 362 -21.89 -18.76 7.73
C LEU A 362 -23.30 -18.26 8.00
N MET A 363 -23.56 -17.03 7.62
CA MET A 363 -24.85 -16.33 7.73
C MET A 363 -24.86 -15.12 6.81
N ALA A 364 -26.01 -14.49 6.68
CA ALA A 364 -26.17 -13.24 5.97
C ALA A 364 -26.63 -12.14 6.94
N VAL A 365 -26.09 -10.93 6.82
CA VAL A 365 -26.57 -9.76 7.53
C VAL A 365 -27.20 -8.83 6.50
N ARG A 366 -28.47 -8.45 6.73
CA ARG A 366 -29.20 -7.50 5.90
C ARG A 366 -29.18 -6.14 6.55
N SER A 367 -28.73 -5.13 5.81
CA SER A 367 -28.71 -3.76 6.31
C SER A 367 -30.14 -3.25 6.56
N LEU A 368 -30.30 -2.49 7.64
CA LEU A 368 -31.53 -1.75 7.94
C LEU A 368 -31.49 -0.31 7.43
N THR A 369 -30.30 0.21 7.19
CA THR A 369 -30.07 1.62 6.79
C THR A 369 -29.85 1.78 5.31
N GLU A 370 -29.16 0.82 4.68
CA GLU A 370 -28.83 0.84 3.25
C GLU A 370 -29.90 0.07 2.45
N ILE A 371 -31.12 0.64 2.42
CA ILE A 371 -32.25 0.08 1.73
C ILE A 371 -32.77 1.06 0.66
N TRP A 372 -33.41 0.52 -0.35
CA TRP A 372 -34.07 1.26 -1.43
C TRP A 372 -35.31 0.53 -1.90
N VAL A 373 -36.10 1.16 -2.76
CA VAL A 373 -37.22 0.54 -3.41
C VAL A 373 -36.90 0.29 -4.88
N ASP A 374 -37.01 -0.95 -5.31
CA ASP A 374 -36.97 -1.33 -6.72
C ASP A 374 -38.42 -1.29 -7.27
N ALA A 375 -38.69 -0.28 -8.09
CA ALA A 375 -40.01 -0.01 -8.64
C ALA A 375 -40.03 -0.36 -10.14
N ASN A 376 -40.85 -1.34 -10.51
CA ASN A 376 -40.98 -1.84 -11.88
C ASN A 376 -42.01 -1.02 -12.65
N PHE A 377 -41.59 0.03 -13.35
CA PHE A 377 -42.44 0.86 -14.17
C PHE A 377 -42.62 0.27 -15.58
N LYS A 378 -43.82 0.44 -16.14
CA LYS A 378 -44.10 0.04 -17.52
C LYS A 378 -43.29 0.88 -18.51
N GLU A 379 -42.87 0.28 -19.63
CA GLU A 379 -42.10 0.97 -20.68
C GLU A 379 -42.77 2.29 -21.12
N THR A 380 -44.11 2.32 -21.21
CA THR A 380 -44.87 3.52 -21.59
C THR A 380 -44.80 4.67 -20.56
N GLN A 381 -44.41 4.38 -19.30
CA GLN A 381 -44.33 5.34 -18.21
C GLN A 381 -42.92 5.96 -18.10
N LEU A 382 -41.90 5.27 -18.63
CA LEU A 382 -40.50 5.67 -18.48
C LEU A 382 -40.17 7.02 -19.16
N SER A 383 -40.93 7.40 -20.18
CA SER A 383 -40.73 8.68 -20.88
C SER A 383 -40.87 9.89 -19.95
N TYR A 384 -41.64 9.75 -18.88
CA TYR A 384 -41.90 10.82 -17.89
C TYR A 384 -40.95 10.82 -16.71
N LEU A 385 -40.15 9.74 -16.52
CA LEU A 385 -39.31 9.56 -15.35
C LEU A 385 -37.88 10.09 -15.59
N ARG A 386 -37.33 10.75 -14.59
CA ARG A 386 -35.95 11.28 -14.59
C ARG A 386 -35.31 11.08 -13.24
N ILE A 387 -33.99 10.94 -13.23
CA ILE A 387 -33.20 10.92 -12.00
C ILE A 387 -33.40 12.23 -11.26
N GLY A 388 -33.54 12.15 -9.93
CA GLY A 388 -33.75 13.30 -9.06
C GLY A 388 -35.21 13.65 -8.80
N GLN A 389 -36.18 13.01 -9.48
CA GLN A 389 -37.60 13.21 -9.18
C GLN A 389 -37.94 12.62 -7.82
N THR A 390 -38.82 13.33 -7.08
CA THR A 390 -39.32 12.89 -5.79
C THR A 390 -40.47 11.91 -5.94
N ALA A 391 -40.54 10.95 -5.05
CA ALA A 391 -41.61 9.97 -4.98
C ALA A 391 -42.14 9.86 -3.55
N THR A 392 -43.43 9.61 -3.43
CA THR A 392 -44.04 9.13 -2.19
C THR A 392 -44.12 7.62 -2.25
N LEU A 393 -43.74 6.96 -1.20
CA LEU A 393 -43.70 5.51 -1.10
C LEU A 393 -44.71 5.08 -0.04
N ASP A 394 -45.80 4.47 -0.49
CA ASP A 394 -46.82 3.90 0.38
C ASP A 394 -46.46 2.41 0.57
N VAL A 395 -46.06 2.05 1.80
CA VAL A 395 -45.64 0.68 2.14
C VAL A 395 -46.84 -0.05 2.75
N ASP A 396 -47.18 -1.21 2.21
CA ASP A 396 -48.39 -1.94 2.62
C ASP A 396 -48.42 -2.27 4.13
N MET A 397 -47.26 -2.51 4.73
CA MET A 397 -47.12 -2.75 6.18
C MET A 397 -47.64 -1.62 7.05
N TYR A 398 -47.51 -0.37 6.58
CA TYR A 398 -47.92 0.83 7.33
C TYR A 398 -49.24 1.42 6.88
N GLY A 399 -49.75 0.99 5.72
CA GLY A 399 -50.98 1.50 5.16
C GLY A 399 -50.96 3.03 5.02
N ASP A 400 -52.07 3.67 5.40
CA ASP A 400 -52.20 5.15 5.33
C ASP A 400 -51.60 5.89 6.53
N THR A 401 -50.98 5.17 7.53
CA THR A 401 -50.49 5.80 8.76
C THR A 401 -49.17 6.50 8.56
N HIS A 402 -48.31 5.98 7.66
CA HIS A 402 -47.00 6.57 7.38
C HIS A 402 -46.65 6.46 5.91
N ARG A 403 -46.15 7.58 5.35
CA ARG A 403 -45.69 7.68 3.97
C ARG A 403 -44.23 8.06 3.93
N PHE A 404 -43.45 7.27 3.26
CA PHE A 404 -42.03 7.55 3.09
C PHE A 404 -41.78 8.43 1.88
N LYS A 405 -40.74 9.23 1.94
CA LYS A 405 -40.28 10.03 0.81
C LYS A 405 -39.11 9.34 0.16
N GLY A 406 -39.07 9.32 -1.15
CA GLY A 406 -37.96 8.77 -1.92
C GLY A 406 -37.59 9.67 -3.09
N ARG A 407 -36.49 9.33 -3.72
CA ARG A 407 -35.96 10.00 -4.90
C ARG A 407 -35.43 8.98 -5.88
N ILE A 408 -35.74 9.16 -7.15
CA ILE A 408 -35.19 8.33 -8.22
C ILE A 408 -33.67 8.59 -8.31
N THR A 409 -32.90 7.53 -8.20
CA THR A 409 -31.41 7.60 -8.29
C THR A 409 -30.86 6.88 -9.51
N GLY A 410 -31.64 5.99 -10.13
CA GLY A 410 -31.16 5.29 -11.32
C GLY A 410 -32.19 4.42 -11.99
N PHE A 411 -31.86 4.05 -13.22
CA PHE A 411 -32.60 3.11 -14.05
C PHE A 411 -31.73 1.89 -14.32
N THR A 412 -32.32 0.71 -14.20
CA THR A 412 -31.58 -0.53 -14.54
C THR A 412 -31.48 -0.66 -16.07
N MET A 413 -30.36 -1.18 -16.56
CA MET A 413 -30.08 -1.28 -18.01
C MET A 413 -30.74 -2.49 -18.69
N GLY A 414 -31.74 -3.10 -18.07
CA GLY A 414 -32.46 -4.25 -18.64
C GLY A 414 -33.84 -4.41 -18.03
N THR A 415 -34.76 -4.96 -18.79
CA THR A 415 -36.09 -5.29 -18.28
C THR A 415 -36.03 -6.50 -17.34
N GLY A 416 -36.99 -6.65 -16.45
CA GLY A 416 -37.03 -7.78 -15.51
C GLY A 416 -36.98 -9.14 -16.21
N SER A 417 -37.57 -9.26 -17.40
CA SER A 417 -37.56 -10.50 -18.20
C SER A 417 -36.17 -10.81 -18.79
N THR A 418 -35.40 -9.79 -19.17
CA THR A 418 -34.04 -9.96 -19.73
C THR A 418 -32.99 -10.23 -18.66
N LEU A 419 -33.20 -9.74 -17.45
CA LEU A 419 -32.27 -9.92 -16.31
C LEU A 419 -32.61 -11.15 -15.46
N ALA A 420 -33.72 -11.84 -15.77
CA ALA A 420 -34.05 -13.08 -15.07
C ALA A 420 -33.06 -14.19 -15.40
N LEU A 421 -32.65 -14.96 -14.38
CA LEU A 421 -31.77 -16.13 -14.52
C LEU A 421 -32.30 -17.18 -15.52
N LEU A 422 -33.60 -17.27 -15.66
CA LEU A 422 -34.29 -18.10 -16.64
C LEU A 422 -35.32 -17.21 -17.37
N PRO A 423 -34.96 -16.60 -18.51
CA PRO A 423 -35.90 -15.84 -19.31
C PRO A 423 -37.05 -16.74 -19.75
N ALA A 424 -38.28 -16.23 -19.70
CA ALA A 424 -39.43 -16.98 -20.19
C ALA A 424 -39.36 -17.13 -21.71
N GLU A 425 -39.04 -18.34 -22.18
CA GLU A 425 -39.14 -18.67 -23.61
C GLU A 425 -40.58 -19.02 -24.00
N ASN A 426 -41.13 -18.34 -25.01
CA ASN A 426 -42.42 -18.66 -25.57
C ASN A 426 -42.29 -19.89 -26.49
N ALA A 427 -42.61 -21.07 -25.97
CA ALA A 427 -42.50 -22.35 -26.66
C ALA A 427 -43.42 -22.51 -27.90
N THR A 428 -44.34 -21.56 -28.15
CA THR A 428 -45.39 -21.70 -29.19
C THR A 428 -45.11 -20.88 -30.44
N GLY A 429 -43.98 -20.21 -30.59
CA GLY A 429 -43.56 -19.50 -31.82
C GLY A 429 -44.37 -18.23 -32.18
N ASN A 430 -45.38 -17.88 -31.43
CA ASN A 430 -46.15 -16.64 -31.64
C ASN A 430 -45.61 -15.52 -30.76
N PHE A 431 -45.06 -14.48 -31.37
CA PHE A 431 -44.62 -13.29 -30.66
C PHE A 431 -45.82 -12.46 -30.20
N VAL A 432 -46.11 -12.51 -28.90
CA VAL A 432 -47.09 -11.61 -28.27
C VAL A 432 -46.33 -10.45 -27.66
N LYS A 433 -46.59 -9.23 -28.10
CA LYS A 433 -46.03 -8.02 -27.51
C LYS A 433 -46.60 -7.83 -26.10
N VAL A 434 -45.82 -8.22 -25.08
CA VAL A 434 -46.12 -7.96 -23.66
C VAL A 434 -45.46 -6.65 -23.26
N VAL A 435 -46.20 -5.81 -22.52
CA VAL A 435 -45.63 -4.57 -21.98
C VAL A 435 -44.49 -4.92 -21.00
N GLN A 436 -43.27 -4.51 -21.34
CA GLN A 436 -42.12 -4.74 -20.51
C GLN A 436 -42.10 -3.77 -19.33
N ARG A 437 -41.55 -4.22 -18.20
CA ARG A 437 -41.28 -3.38 -17.00
C ARG A 437 -39.82 -3.21 -16.80
N LEU A 438 -39.39 -1.98 -16.44
CA LEU A 438 -38.02 -1.65 -16.12
C LEU A 438 -37.90 -1.30 -14.63
N PRO A 439 -36.99 -1.94 -13.90
CA PRO A 439 -36.72 -1.56 -12.51
C PRO A 439 -36.09 -0.16 -12.42
N VAL A 440 -36.70 0.68 -11.61
CA VAL A 440 -36.21 2.02 -11.26
C VAL A 440 -35.88 2.05 -9.77
N ARG A 441 -34.65 2.45 -9.45
CA ARG A 441 -34.20 2.53 -8.08
C ARG A 441 -34.65 3.84 -7.47
N ILE A 442 -35.33 3.75 -6.33
CA ILE A 442 -35.81 4.88 -5.53
C ILE A 442 -35.15 4.78 -4.14
N GLU A 443 -34.28 5.71 -3.81
CA GLU A 443 -33.67 5.79 -2.49
C GLU A 443 -34.56 6.57 -1.53
N LEU A 444 -34.64 6.13 -0.28
CA LEU A 444 -35.39 6.80 0.76
C LEU A 444 -34.70 8.09 1.19
N ILE A 445 -35.49 9.12 1.49
CA ILE A 445 -35.05 10.41 2.02
C ILE A 445 -35.54 10.51 3.46
N ASP A 446 -34.66 10.94 4.38
CA ASP A 446 -34.98 11.15 5.80
C ASP A 446 -35.60 9.88 6.45
N TYR A 447 -35.00 8.71 6.15
CA TYR A 447 -35.44 7.42 6.68
C TYR A 447 -34.79 7.12 8.02
N ASP A 448 -35.61 6.86 9.04
CA ASP A 448 -35.16 6.37 10.33
C ASP A 448 -35.66 4.93 10.57
N PRO A 449 -34.72 3.95 10.57
CA PRO A 449 -35.07 2.53 10.79
C PRO A 449 -35.46 2.21 12.24
N GLU A 450 -35.20 3.09 13.20
CA GLU A 450 -35.58 2.89 14.62
C GLU A 450 -37.08 3.19 14.83
N GLU A 451 -37.60 4.22 14.14
CA GLU A 451 -38.99 4.63 14.28
C GLU A 451 -39.94 3.82 13.35
N PHE A 452 -39.52 3.64 12.09
CA PHE A 452 -40.33 2.93 11.07
C PHE A 452 -39.49 1.92 10.31
N PRO A 453 -39.16 0.75 10.88
CA PRO A 453 -38.29 -0.24 10.23
C PRO A 453 -38.90 -0.81 8.96
N LEU A 454 -38.16 -0.81 7.84
CA LEU A 454 -38.52 -1.44 6.59
C LEU A 454 -37.74 -2.74 6.39
N PHE A 455 -38.46 -3.78 6.02
CA PHE A 455 -37.87 -5.09 5.76
C PHE A 455 -37.78 -5.35 4.27
N VAL A 456 -36.69 -5.96 3.83
CA VAL A 456 -36.50 -6.34 2.43
C VAL A 456 -37.60 -7.32 1.98
N GLY A 457 -38.22 -7.04 0.87
CA GLY A 457 -39.32 -7.83 0.31
C GLY A 457 -40.70 -7.28 0.63
N LEU A 458 -40.84 -6.22 1.43
CA LEU A 458 -42.12 -5.56 1.63
C LEU A 458 -42.62 -4.92 0.32
N SER A 459 -43.93 -5.07 0.05
CA SER A 459 -44.58 -4.43 -1.09
C SER A 459 -44.74 -2.92 -0.87
N VAL A 460 -44.51 -2.16 -1.92
CA VAL A 460 -44.54 -0.69 -1.91
C VAL A 460 -45.28 -0.19 -3.14
N THR A 461 -46.09 0.85 -2.97
CA THR A 461 -46.70 1.58 -4.08
C THR A 461 -46.03 2.96 -4.22
N PRO A 462 -44.98 3.10 -5.05
CA PRO A 462 -44.36 4.38 -5.32
C PRO A 462 -45.24 5.25 -6.24
N THR A 463 -45.38 6.50 -5.85
CA THR A 463 -46.01 7.56 -6.64
C THR A 463 -45.02 8.65 -6.93
N VAL A 464 -44.55 8.75 -8.17
CA VAL A 464 -43.55 9.74 -8.61
C VAL A 464 -44.24 11.01 -9.09
N PHE A 465 -43.81 12.17 -8.66
CA PHE A 465 -44.31 13.47 -9.10
C PHE A 465 -43.48 13.95 -10.30
N ILE A 466 -44.17 14.06 -11.47
CA ILE A 466 -43.51 14.47 -12.73
C ILE A 466 -43.54 15.98 -12.97
N ASP A 467 -44.33 16.72 -12.17
CA ASP A 467 -44.41 18.19 -12.21
C ASP A 467 -43.45 18.90 -11.28
N GLN A 468 -42.82 18.18 -10.37
CA GLN A 468 -41.83 18.73 -9.46
C GLN A 468 -40.43 18.77 -10.09
N PRO A 469 -39.67 19.83 -9.85
CA PRO A 469 -38.28 19.88 -10.34
C PRO A 469 -37.46 18.73 -9.76
N ALA A 470 -36.74 18.05 -10.62
CA ALA A 470 -35.78 17.04 -10.18
C ALA A 470 -34.66 17.69 -9.35
N THR A 471 -34.26 17.03 -8.26
CA THR A 471 -33.25 17.53 -7.33
C THR A 471 -32.07 16.57 -7.20
N GLY A 472 -30.89 17.10 -6.87
CA GLY A 472 -29.67 16.31 -6.69
C GLY A 472 -28.65 16.48 -7.82
N PRO A 473 -27.46 15.86 -7.70
CA PRO A 473 -26.34 16.09 -8.61
C PRO A 473 -26.61 15.66 -10.06
N ASP A 474 -27.49 14.67 -10.27
CA ASP A 474 -27.81 14.09 -11.59
C ASP A 474 -29.24 14.38 -12.04
N ALA A 475 -29.85 15.42 -11.49
CA ALA A 475 -31.24 15.80 -11.72
C ALA A 475 -31.54 15.98 -13.22
N GLY A 476 -32.66 15.40 -13.66
CA GLY A 476 -33.15 15.50 -15.04
C GLY A 476 -32.52 14.55 -16.04
N ARG A 477 -31.52 13.78 -15.65
CA ARG A 477 -30.88 12.77 -16.51
C ARG A 477 -31.66 11.46 -16.53
N VAL A 478 -31.43 10.66 -17.58
CA VAL A 478 -31.91 9.28 -17.68
C VAL A 478 -30.82 8.27 -17.30
N LEU A 479 -29.56 8.61 -17.53
CA LEU A 479 -28.42 7.79 -17.18
C LEU A 479 -27.57 8.48 -16.10
N GLN A 480 -27.10 7.69 -15.15
CA GLN A 480 -26.09 8.16 -14.20
C GLN A 480 -24.78 8.46 -14.94
N PRO A 481 -24.01 9.49 -14.50
CA PRO A 481 -22.68 9.72 -15.03
C PRO A 481 -21.76 8.55 -14.68
N SER A 482 -20.76 8.30 -15.52
CA SER A 482 -19.70 7.34 -15.21
C SER A 482 -18.96 7.78 -13.94
N ILE A 483 -18.74 6.86 -13.01
CA ILE A 483 -17.92 7.11 -11.84
C ILE A 483 -16.48 7.31 -12.34
N GLN A 484 -16.01 8.56 -12.33
CA GLN A 484 -14.60 8.86 -12.48
C GLN A 484 -13.94 8.58 -11.12
N THR A 485 -13.55 7.32 -10.90
CA THR A 485 -12.60 7.03 -9.83
C THR A 485 -11.28 7.68 -10.25
N PRO A 486 -10.72 8.65 -9.51
CA PRO A 486 -9.36 9.10 -9.78
C PRO A 486 -8.48 7.86 -9.67
N LEU A 487 -7.84 7.48 -10.77
CA LEU A 487 -6.79 6.46 -10.73
C LEU A 487 -5.82 6.92 -9.65
N PRO A 488 -5.41 6.05 -8.70
CA PRO A 488 -4.36 6.41 -7.77
C PRO A 488 -3.18 6.86 -8.64
N GLU A 489 -2.70 8.08 -8.40
CA GLU A 489 -1.56 8.66 -9.12
C GLU A 489 -0.46 7.61 -9.10
N GLY A 490 -0.26 7.01 -10.27
CA GLY A 490 0.66 5.91 -10.45
C GLY A 490 2.05 6.39 -10.07
N ARG A 491 2.70 5.67 -9.20
CA ARG A 491 4.15 5.63 -9.17
C ARG A 491 4.63 5.52 -10.61
N GLY A 492 5.10 6.63 -11.15
CA GLY A 492 5.77 6.67 -12.43
C GLY A 492 6.95 5.71 -12.37
N ALA A 493 6.76 4.52 -12.90
CA ALA A 493 7.85 3.67 -13.29
C ALA A 493 8.50 4.33 -14.49
N GLY A 494 9.56 5.11 -14.25
CA GLY A 494 10.53 5.49 -15.26
C GLY A 494 11.19 4.22 -15.79
N VAL A 495 10.61 3.67 -16.83
CA VAL A 495 11.33 2.78 -17.73
C VAL A 495 11.98 3.66 -18.78
N GLU A 496 13.17 4.14 -18.47
CA GLU A 496 14.08 4.73 -19.42
C GLU A 496 14.61 3.59 -20.29
N SER A 497 14.13 3.55 -21.52
CA SER A 497 14.62 2.66 -22.56
C SER A 497 16.05 3.04 -22.91
N ALA A 498 17.01 2.25 -22.45
CA ALA A 498 18.35 2.27 -23.02
C ALA A 498 18.31 1.72 -24.44
N LYS A 499 18.66 2.56 -25.42
CA LYS A 499 19.17 2.18 -26.73
C LYS A 499 20.67 1.96 -26.65
#